data_3e84fc6279144875994bf6273d5525cf
#
_entry.id   3e84fc6279144875994bf6273d5525cf
#
_cell.length_a   1.000
_cell.length_b   1.000
_cell.length_c   1.000
_cell.angle_alpha   90.00
_cell.angle_beta   90.00
_cell.angle_gamma   90.00
#
_symmetry.space_group_name_H-M   'P 1'
#
loop_
_entity.id
_entity.type
_entity.pdbx_description
1 polymer ?
#
loop_
_entity_poly.entity_id
_entity_poly.type
_entity_poly.pdbx_seq_one_letter_code
_entity_poly.pdbx_strand_id
1 'polypeptide(L)'
;MHSKHKHWKKHPEVPHMKIRKDRRRGAYTYCALICSDPSIQPFLPHFLISSQTRLPSSLLRAYNALPRTQLQIIRGKSSWVTADCMLVILQAVKKALMPFLAGISPVIMWDCACPHLPKTILVAAKRHGFQLLYIPASTTSLLQPLDVFAFWRFKSYLRQKYREQRQTAAEGQPEPLAWLWQISQAHKECFACHNWSGAFKSVGTSRDVSHLHSALASFMAHPVSFPAVVKPTKEEVQMIWPKRRKMGYAYASLL
;
A
#
# COMPACT_ATOMS: atom_id res chain seq x y z
N MET A 1 1.80 35.03 -4.19
CA MET A 1 0.67 34.88 -3.23
C MET A 1 1.00 33.72 -2.29
N HIS A 2 1.36 34.04 -1.02
CA HIS A 2 1.71 33.02 -0.03
C HIS A 2 0.46 32.34 0.47
N SER A 3 0.33 31.04 0.21
CA SER A 3 -0.67 30.20 0.85
C SER A 3 -0.33 30.09 2.34
N LYS A 4 -1.07 30.82 3.15
CA LYS A 4 -1.03 30.70 4.60
C LYS A 4 -1.59 29.32 4.97
N HIS A 5 -0.73 28.42 5.46
CA HIS A 5 -1.18 27.24 6.15
C HIS A 5 -2.18 27.65 7.22
N LYS A 6 -3.45 27.22 7.08
CA LYS A 6 -4.47 27.40 8.13
C LYS A 6 -3.99 26.65 9.36
N HIS A 7 -3.49 27.38 10.35
CA HIS A 7 -3.32 26.86 11.69
C HIS A 7 -4.70 26.46 12.20
N TRP A 8 -4.93 25.17 12.36
CA TRP A 8 -6.08 24.68 13.10
C TRP A 8 -5.98 25.24 14.51
N LYS A 9 -6.85 26.20 14.85
CA LYS A 9 -6.97 26.71 16.21
C LYS A 9 -7.29 25.51 17.11
N LYS A 10 -6.43 25.23 18.08
CA LYS A 10 -6.67 24.19 19.07
C LYS A 10 -7.94 24.57 19.81
N HIS A 11 -8.98 23.71 19.71
CA HIS A 11 -10.14 23.85 20.57
C HIS A 11 -9.70 23.62 22.04
N PRO A 12 -9.89 24.56 22.95
CA PRO A 12 -9.37 24.46 24.32
C PRO A 12 -10.04 23.36 25.16
N GLU A 13 -11.17 22.83 24.72
CA GLU A 13 -12.00 21.88 25.50
C GLU A 13 -11.77 20.39 25.17
N VAL A 14 -10.94 20.06 24.18
CA VAL A 14 -10.64 18.65 23.88
C VAL A 14 -9.40 18.24 24.66
N PRO A 15 -9.50 17.35 25.67
CA PRO A 15 -8.34 16.89 26.41
C PRO A 15 -7.37 16.23 25.41
N HIS A 16 -6.18 16.81 25.27
CA HIS A 16 -5.13 16.26 24.43
C HIS A 16 -4.70 14.91 24.99
N MET A 17 -5.26 13.83 24.48
CA MET A 17 -4.75 12.51 24.76
C MET A 17 -3.31 12.42 24.26
N LYS A 18 -2.33 12.50 25.17
CA LYS A 18 -0.92 12.25 24.87
C LYS A 18 -0.77 10.77 24.54
N ILE A 19 -1.00 10.41 23.28
CA ILE A 19 -0.68 9.07 22.80
C ILE A 19 0.83 8.93 22.88
N ARG A 20 1.33 7.97 23.63
CA ARG A 20 2.77 7.67 23.73
C ARG A 20 3.36 7.52 22.33
N LYS A 21 4.58 8.03 22.10
CA LYS A 21 5.24 7.99 20.78
C LYS A 21 5.40 6.57 20.24
N ASP A 22 5.58 5.58 21.12
CA ASP A 22 5.65 4.16 20.82
C ASP A 22 4.33 3.56 20.29
N ARG A 23 3.18 4.13 20.67
CA ARG A 23 1.85 3.73 20.19
C ARG A 23 1.40 4.41 18.90
N ARG A 24 2.10 5.46 18.45
CA ARG A 24 1.76 6.21 17.22
C ARG A 24 2.25 5.53 15.94
N ARG A 25 3.23 4.64 16.07
CA ARG A 25 3.80 3.91 14.91
C ARG A 25 3.13 2.55 14.85
N GLY A 26 2.47 2.29 13.72
CA GLY A 26 1.83 1.01 13.49
C GLY A 26 2.79 -0.16 13.74
N ALA A 27 2.30 -1.17 14.42
CA ALA A 27 3.07 -2.39 14.66
C ALA A 27 3.27 -3.20 13.37
N TYR A 28 2.44 -2.93 12.37
CA TYR A 28 2.38 -3.71 11.14
C TYR A 28 2.12 -2.82 9.92
N THR A 29 2.75 -3.15 8.79
CA THR A 29 2.36 -2.65 7.47
C THR A 29 1.74 -3.81 6.69
N TYR A 30 0.53 -3.61 6.20
CA TYR A 30 -0.16 -4.58 5.37
C TYR A 30 0.02 -4.23 3.90
N CYS A 31 0.62 -5.16 3.13
CA CYS A 31 0.78 -5.06 1.68
C CYS A 31 -0.27 -5.95 1.02
N ALA A 32 -1.29 -5.31 0.46
CA ALA A 32 -2.34 -5.97 -0.29
C ALA A 32 -1.99 -6.08 -1.77
N LEU A 33 -2.47 -7.16 -2.39
CA LEU A 33 -2.46 -7.33 -3.84
C LEU A 33 -3.89 -7.63 -4.32
N ILE A 34 -4.28 -6.99 -5.40
CA ILE A 34 -5.54 -7.29 -6.09
C ILE A 34 -5.28 -7.45 -7.58
N CYS A 35 -6.10 -8.25 -8.24
CA CYS A 35 -6.00 -8.55 -9.66
C CYS A 35 -7.29 -8.18 -10.38
N SER A 36 -7.18 -7.70 -11.62
CA SER A 36 -8.33 -7.47 -12.50
C SER A 36 -8.99 -8.77 -12.95
N ASP A 37 -8.25 -9.88 -12.92
CA ASP A 37 -8.76 -11.20 -13.25
C ASP A 37 -9.21 -11.92 -11.97
N PRO A 38 -10.51 -12.21 -11.79
CA PRO A 38 -11.03 -12.86 -10.60
C PRO A 38 -10.56 -14.32 -10.46
N SER A 39 -10.13 -14.97 -11.53
CA SER A 39 -9.61 -16.34 -11.47
C SER A 39 -8.22 -16.41 -10.85
N ILE A 40 -7.45 -15.33 -10.93
CA ILE A 40 -6.10 -15.20 -10.35
C ILE A 40 -6.13 -14.69 -8.91
N GLN A 41 -7.12 -13.87 -8.57
CA GLN A 41 -7.21 -13.22 -7.26
C GLN A 41 -7.01 -14.16 -6.06
N PRO A 42 -7.60 -15.37 -6.00
CA PRO A 42 -7.45 -16.28 -4.86
C PRO A 42 -6.02 -16.79 -4.63
N PHE A 43 -5.16 -16.70 -5.63
CA PHE A 43 -3.77 -17.20 -5.56
C PHE A 43 -2.76 -16.12 -5.16
N LEU A 44 -3.17 -14.85 -5.18
CA LEU A 44 -2.24 -13.75 -4.85
C LEU A 44 -1.85 -13.78 -3.37
N PRO A 45 -0.54 -13.75 -3.06
CA PRO A 45 -0.08 -13.62 -1.69
C PRO A 45 -0.31 -12.21 -1.18
N HIS A 46 -0.63 -12.08 0.12
CA HIS A 46 -0.66 -10.80 0.81
C HIS A 46 0.37 -10.81 1.94
N PHE A 47 0.87 -9.65 2.32
CA PHE A 47 1.98 -9.58 3.25
C PHE A 47 1.67 -8.70 4.45
N LEU A 48 2.15 -9.16 5.60
CA LEU A 48 2.18 -8.36 6.82
C LEU A 48 3.64 -8.14 7.20
N ILE A 49 4.08 -6.89 7.17
CA ILE A 49 5.46 -6.51 7.49
C ILE A 49 5.51 -6.00 8.91
N SER A 50 6.42 -6.54 9.71
CA SER A 50 6.60 -6.14 11.10
C SER A 50 8.07 -6.16 11.52
N SER A 51 8.38 -5.40 12.57
CA SER A 51 9.69 -5.50 13.21
C SER A 51 9.81 -6.78 14.04
N GLN A 52 11.05 -7.27 14.20
CA GLN A 52 11.34 -8.42 15.06
C GLN A 52 10.94 -8.20 16.52
N THR A 53 11.02 -6.95 17.00
CA THR A 53 10.62 -6.56 18.36
C THR A 53 9.09 -6.65 18.56
N ARG A 54 8.31 -6.31 17.54
CA ARG A 54 6.83 -6.33 17.61
C ARG A 54 6.24 -7.70 17.30
N LEU A 55 6.99 -8.50 16.55
CA LEU A 55 6.62 -9.88 16.23
C LEU A 55 7.76 -10.82 16.63
N PRO A 56 7.88 -11.16 17.92
CA PRO A 56 8.91 -12.09 18.41
C PRO A 56 8.73 -13.48 17.82
N SER A 57 9.78 -14.30 17.84
CA SER A 57 9.76 -15.63 17.22
C SER A 57 8.72 -16.57 17.83
N SER A 58 8.40 -16.42 19.12
CA SER A 58 7.34 -17.18 19.79
C SER A 58 5.96 -16.87 19.20
N LEU A 59 5.65 -15.57 19.04
CA LEU A 59 4.37 -15.13 18.45
C LEU A 59 4.27 -15.55 16.98
N LEU A 60 5.37 -15.45 16.21
CA LEU A 60 5.39 -15.93 14.83
C LEU A 60 5.15 -17.43 14.74
N ARG A 61 5.76 -18.23 15.61
CA ARG A 61 5.49 -19.69 15.66
C ARG A 61 4.05 -19.99 15.98
N ALA A 62 3.46 -19.30 16.96
CA ALA A 62 2.05 -19.45 17.32
C ALA A 62 1.16 -19.08 16.16
N TYR A 63 1.45 -17.95 15.46
CA TYR A 63 0.70 -17.56 14.27
C TYR A 63 0.79 -18.59 13.14
N ASN A 64 1.97 -19.13 12.85
CA ASN A 64 2.15 -20.13 11.81
C ASN A 64 1.50 -21.50 12.12
N ALA A 65 1.16 -21.74 13.37
CA ALA A 65 0.38 -22.91 13.80
C ALA A 65 -1.13 -22.74 13.57
N LEU A 66 -1.61 -21.52 13.28
CA LEU A 66 -3.00 -21.26 12.95
C LEU A 66 -3.36 -21.85 11.57
N PRO A 67 -4.64 -22.13 11.30
CA PRO A 67 -5.08 -22.59 9.98
C PRO A 67 -4.53 -21.70 8.85
N ARG A 68 -4.13 -22.33 7.74
CA ARG A 68 -3.46 -21.63 6.63
C ARG A 68 -4.26 -20.42 6.16
N THR A 69 -3.59 -19.28 6.17
CA THR A 69 -4.04 -18.06 5.53
C THR A 69 -3.10 -17.74 4.37
N GLN A 70 -3.57 -17.02 3.37
CA GLN A 70 -2.71 -16.53 2.27
C GLN A 70 -1.81 -15.37 2.72
N LEU A 71 -1.94 -14.93 3.97
CA LEU A 71 -1.17 -13.83 4.54
C LEU A 71 0.23 -14.32 4.92
N GLN A 72 1.23 -13.79 4.26
CA GLN A 72 2.65 -14.07 4.54
C GLN A 72 3.24 -12.99 5.45
N ILE A 73 4.10 -13.41 6.39
CA ILE A 73 4.73 -12.48 7.32
C ILE A 73 6.18 -12.22 6.92
N ILE A 74 6.53 -10.95 6.73
CA ILE A 74 7.90 -10.48 6.53
C ILE A 74 8.37 -9.78 7.80
N ARG A 75 9.42 -10.31 8.43
CA ARG A 75 10.05 -9.72 9.61
C ARG A 75 11.30 -8.96 9.23
N GLY A 76 11.33 -7.67 9.56
CA GLY A 76 12.46 -6.79 9.31
C GLY A 76 12.96 -6.09 10.58
N LYS A 77 13.90 -5.16 10.41
CA LYS A 77 14.36 -4.26 11.49
C LYS A 77 13.27 -3.26 11.89
N SER A 78 12.34 -2.99 10.98
CA SER A 78 11.19 -2.08 11.19
C SER A 78 9.95 -2.65 10.54
N SER A 79 8.80 -2.00 10.78
CA SER A 79 7.53 -2.34 10.11
C SER A 79 7.34 -1.61 8.77
N TRP A 80 8.35 -0.89 8.29
CA TRP A 80 8.29 -0.20 7.00
C TRP A 80 8.65 -1.14 5.85
N VAL A 81 8.00 -0.93 4.72
CA VAL A 81 8.39 -1.58 3.46
C VAL A 81 9.77 -1.08 3.05
N THR A 82 10.67 -1.99 2.75
CA THR A 82 12.01 -1.71 2.23
C THR A 82 12.18 -2.31 0.84
N ALA A 83 13.26 -1.96 0.13
CA ALA A 83 13.59 -2.60 -1.13
C ALA A 83 13.72 -4.14 -0.99
N ASP A 84 14.32 -4.62 0.09
CA ASP A 84 14.45 -6.07 0.35
C ASP A 84 13.07 -6.73 0.53
N CYS A 85 12.14 -6.07 1.25
CA CYS A 85 10.75 -6.55 1.33
C CYS A 85 10.11 -6.63 -0.05
N MET A 86 10.34 -5.63 -0.92
CA MET A 86 9.80 -5.62 -2.28
C MET A 86 10.36 -6.74 -3.14
N LEU A 87 11.64 -7.10 -3.01
CA LEU A 87 12.22 -8.26 -3.70
C LEU A 87 11.55 -9.57 -3.29
N VAL A 88 11.31 -9.75 -1.98
CA VAL A 88 10.59 -10.92 -1.45
C VAL A 88 9.15 -10.96 -1.98
N ILE A 89 8.46 -9.82 -1.99
CA ILE A 89 7.10 -9.70 -2.52
C ILE A 89 7.06 -10.07 -4.00
N LEU A 90 7.94 -9.49 -4.84
CA LEU A 90 8.00 -9.78 -6.28
C LEU A 90 8.26 -11.27 -6.54
N GLN A 91 9.17 -11.90 -5.79
CA GLN A 91 9.44 -13.32 -5.90
C GLN A 91 8.22 -14.18 -5.56
N ALA A 92 7.51 -13.85 -4.50
CA ALA A 92 6.30 -14.57 -4.09
C ALA A 92 5.16 -14.39 -5.09
N VAL A 93 4.98 -13.17 -5.63
CA VAL A 93 4.00 -12.88 -6.70
C VAL A 93 4.35 -13.69 -7.97
N LYS A 94 5.63 -13.72 -8.36
CA LYS A 94 6.08 -14.56 -9.50
C LYS A 94 5.71 -16.02 -9.30
N LYS A 95 6.00 -16.56 -8.10
CA LYS A 95 5.66 -17.96 -7.77
C LYS A 95 4.16 -18.21 -7.84
N ALA A 96 3.34 -17.32 -7.32
CA ALA A 96 1.89 -17.43 -7.34
C ALA A 96 1.31 -17.37 -8.76
N LEU A 97 1.90 -16.55 -9.63
CA LEU A 97 1.44 -16.37 -11.01
C LEU A 97 1.98 -17.43 -11.98
N MET A 98 2.96 -18.24 -11.58
CA MET A 98 3.58 -19.24 -12.49
C MET A 98 2.58 -20.09 -13.28
N PRO A 99 1.47 -20.60 -12.70
CA PRO A 99 0.51 -21.40 -13.45
C PRO A 99 -0.20 -20.65 -14.58
N PHE A 100 -0.21 -19.32 -14.53
CA PHE A 100 -0.96 -18.45 -15.45
C PHE A 100 -0.07 -17.77 -16.51
N LEU A 101 1.27 -17.76 -16.32
CA LEU A 101 2.19 -16.96 -17.11
C LEU A 101 2.30 -17.39 -18.59
N ALA A 102 1.90 -18.60 -18.93
CA ALA A 102 1.90 -19.06 -20.34
C ALA A 102 0.90 -18.26 -21.21
N GLY A 103 -0.14 -17.69 -20.59
CA GLY A 103 -1.21 -16.97 -21.33
C GLY A 103 -1.31 -15.48 -21.01
N ILE A 104 -0.52 -14.96 -20.06
CA ILE A 104 -0.63 -13.57 -19.62
C ILE A 104 0.73 -12.87 -19.52
N SER A 105 0.71 -11.54 -19.73
CA SER A 105 1.82 -10.64 -19.43
C SER A 105 1.41 -9.73 -18.26
N PRO A 106 1.81 -10.03 -17.02
CA PRO A 106 1.33 -9.31 -15.86
C PRO A 106 1.85 -7.87 -15.83
N VAL A 107 0.95 -6.92 -15.56
CA VAL A 107 1.27 -5.52 -15.28
C VAL A 107 1.08 -5.26 -13.78
N ILE A 108 2.14 -4.84 -13.10
CA ILE A 108 2.06 -4.41 -11.71
C ILE A 108 1.87 -2.90 -11.68
N MET A 109 0.75 -2.47 -11.10
CA MET A 109 0.44 -1.07 -10.89
C MET A 109 0.70 -0.70 -9.43
N TRP A 110 1.57 0.27 -9.19
CA TRP A 110 1.90 0.77 -7.86
C TRP A 110 2.20 2.27 -7.86
N ASP A 111 2.25 2.87 -6.69
CA ASP A 111 2.57 4.27 -6.53
C ASP A 111 4.08 4.55 -6.63
N CYS A 112 4.44 5.83 -6.64
CA CYS A 112 5.83 6.30 -6.63
C CYS A 112 6.44 6.33 -5.22
N ALA A 113 6.08 5.39 -4.33
CA ALA A 113 6.69 5.30 -3.02
C ALA A 113 8.18 4.92 -3.11
N CYS A 114 8.99 5.43 -2.16
CA CYS A 114 10.43 5.21 -2.17
C CYS A 114 10.88 3.74 -2.32
N PRO A 115 10.21 2.73 -1.72
CA PRO A 115 10.59 1.33 -1.90
C PRO A 115 10.37 0.77 -3.31
N HIS A 116 9.53 1.41 -4.14
CA HIS A 116 9.19 0.96 -5.49
C HIS A 116 10.17 1.45 -6.56
N LEU A 117 10.96 2.48 -6.24
CA LEU A 117 11.79 3.22 -7.21
C LEU A 117 13.22 2.69 -7.41
N PRO A 118 13.85 1.90 -6.49
CA PRO A 118 15.23 1.48 -6.68
C PRO A 118 15.41 0.67 -7.97
N LYS A 119 16.51 0.91 -8.67
CA LYS A 119 16.87 0.19 -9.91
C LYS A 119 16.86 -1.33 -9.73
N THR A 120 17.24 -1.81 -8.55
CA THR A 120 17.20 -3.25 -8.20
C THR A 120 15.79 -3.84 -8.30
N ILE A 121 14.76 -3.07 -7.91
CA ILE A 121 13.36 -3.48 -8.00
C ILE A 121 12.89 -3.52 -9.45
N LEU A 122 13.27 -2.52 -10.26
CA LEU A 122 12.97 -2.48 -11.69
C LEU A 122 13.58 -3.69 -12.42
N VAL A 123 14.85 -3.98 -12.13
CA VAL A 123 15.55 -5.13 -12.71
C VAL A 123 14.91 -6.45 -12.28
N ALA A 124 14.54 -6.59 -10.99
CA ALA A 124 13.88 -7.78 -10.47
C ALA A 124 12.51 -7.99 -11.12
N ALA A 125 11.68 -6.95 -11.21
CA ALA A 125 10.38 -7.02 -11.87
C ALA A 125 10.53 -7.46 -13.33
N LYS A 126 11.46 -6.86 -14.09
CA LYS A 126 11.74 -7.23 -15.48
C LYS A 126 12.20 -8.70 -15.61
N ARG A 127 13.10 -9.17 -14.72
CA ARG A 127 13.54 -10.58 -14.69
C ARG A 127 12.39 -11.55 -14.43
N HIS A 128 11.40 -11.14 -13.67
CA HIS A 128 10.20 -11.92 -13.40
C HIS A 128 9.16 -11.86 -14.54
N GLY A 129 9.40 -11.06 -15.57
CA GLY A 129 8.48 -10.87 -16.70
C GLY A 129 7.32 -9.92 -16.37
N PHE A 130 7.47 -9.06 -15.34
CA PHE A 130 6.47 -8.06 -14.98
C PHE A 130 6.70 -6.76 -15.74
N GLN A 131 5.64 -6.21 -16.28
CA GLN A 131 5.58 -4.81 -16.70
C GLN A 131 5.19 -3.94 -15.49
N LEU A 132 5.77 -2.74 -15.40
CA LEU A 132 5.51 -1.83 -14.30
C LEU A 132 4.75 -0.60 -14.81
N LEU A 133 3.66 -0.28 -14.12
CA LEU A 133 2.89 0.94 -14.32
C LEU A 133 2.95 1.77 -13.03
N TYR A 134 3.52 2.96 -13.11
CA TYR A 134 3.60 3.87 -11.98
C TYR A 134 2.42 4.82 -11.96
N ILE A 135 1.73 4.85 -10.81
CA ILE A 135 0.68 5.84 -10.54
C ILE A 135 1.37 7.14 -10.14
N PRO A 136 1.10 8.26 -10.82
CA PRO A 136 1.71 9.54 -10.50
C PRO A 136 1.50 9.94 -9.04
N ALA A 137 2.46 10.66 -8.48
CA ALA A 137 2.35 11.16 -7.10
C ALA A 137 1.08 12.01 -6.95
N SER A 138 0.44 11.89 -5.78
CA SER A 138 -0.82 12.58 -5.43
C SER A 138 -2.08 12.16 -6.21
N THR A 139 -2.02 11.12 -7.06
CA THR A 139 -3.18 10.62 -7.79
C THR A 139 -3.67 9.25 -7.31
N THR A 140 -3.08 8.69 -6.27
CA THR A 140 -3.43 7.35 -5.75
C THR A 140 -4.90 7.25 -5.34
N SER A 141 -5.47 8.31 -4.77
CA SER A 141 -6.91 8.39 -4.43
C SER A 141 -7.85 8.39 -5.63
N LEU A 142 -7.34 8.55 -6.84
CA LEU A 142 -8.11 8.53 -8.08
C LEU A 142 -7.81 7.30 -8.94
N LEU A 143 -6.54 6.86 -8.98
CA LEU A 143 -6.07 5.88 -9.95
C LEU A 143 -5.63 4.55 -9.33
N GLN A 144 -5.49 4.44 -8.00
CA GLN A 144 -5.10 3.20 -7.36
C GLN A 144 -6.32 2.43 -6.84
N PRO A 145 -6.69 1.28 -7.45
CA PRO A 145 -7.89 0.53 -7.05
C PRO A 145 -7.90 0.14 -5.56
N LEU A 146 -6.74 -0.14 -4.98
CA LEU A 146 -6.59 -0.46 -3.55
C LEU A 146 -7.03 0.71 -2.66
N ASP A 147 -6.59 1.94 -2.98
CA ASP A 147 -6.91 3.12 -2.19
C ASP A 147 -8.35 3.58 -2.41
N VAL A 148 -8.85 3.48 -3.65
CA VAL A 148 -10.20 3.93 -4.00
C VAL A 148 -11.27 2.98 -3.43
N PHE A 149 -11.07 1.64 -3.51
CA PHE A 149 -12.13 0.67 -3.25
C PHE A 149 -11.87 -0.29 -2.10
N ALA A 150 -10.62 -0.70 -1.86
CA ALA A 150 -10.34 -1.84 -0.99
C ALA A 150 -10.00 -1.44 0.45
N PHE A 151 -9.10 -0.49 0.63
CA PHE A 151 -8.55 -0.20 1.96
C PHE A 151 -9.54 0.39 2.95
N TRP A 152 -10.58 1.09 2.52
CA TRP A 152 -11.57 1.63 3.44
C TRP A 152 -12.37 0.50 4.12
N ARG A 153 -12.75 -0.55 3.36
CA ARG A 153 -13.45 -1.73 3.89
C ARG A 153 -12.59 -2.47 4.89
N PHE A 154 -11.34 -2.76 4.49
CA PHE A 154 -10.36 -3.42 5.34
C PHE A 154 -10.11 -2.66 6.65
N LYS A 155 -9.87 -1.35 6.56
CA LYS A 155 -9.67 -0.50 7.74
C LYS A 155 -10.92 -0.42 8.62
N SER A 156 -12.11 -0.39 8.03
CA SER A 156 -13.38 -0.35 8.78
C SER A 156 -13.61 -1.67 9.52
N TYR A 157 -13.40 -2.80 8.86
CA TYR A 157 -13.47 -4.12 9.49
C TYR A 157 -12.51 -4.22 10.69
N LEU A 158 -11.24 -3.87 10.48
CA LEU A 158 -10.25 -3.93 11.56
C LEU A 158 -10.57 -2.97 12.72
N ARG A 159 -11.07 -1.76 12.44
CA ARG A 159 -11.49 -0.83 13.51
C ARG A 159 -12.64 -1.39 14.33
N GLN A 160 -13.61 -2.03 13.69
CA GLN A 160 -14.71 -2.69 14.38
C GLN A 160 -14.17 -3.82 15.27
N LYS A 161 -13.38 -4.74 14.72
CA LYS A 161 -12.81 -5.87 15.46
C LYS A 161 -11.88 -5.42 16.61
N TYR A 162 -11.12 -4.36 16.41
CA TYR A 162 -10.30 -3.77 17.45
C TYR A 162 -11.16 -3.23 18.63
N ARG A 163 -12.29 -2.58 18.33
CA ARG A 163 -13.21 -2.09 19.37
C ARG A 163 -13.83 -3.25 20.15
N GLU A 164 -14.30 -4.29 19.46
CA GLU A 164 -14.87 -5.49 20.07
C GLU A 164 -13.84 -6.16 21.02
N GLN A 165 -12.62 -6.37 20.55
CA GLN A 165 -11.59 -7.00 21.38
C GLN A 165 -11.16 -6.12 22.57
N ARG A 166 -11.12 -4.80 22.41
CA ARG A 166 -10.82 -3.89 23.53
C ARG A 166 -11.85 -3.93 24.64
N GLN A 167 -13.10 -4.13 24.30
CA GLN A 167 -14.19 -4.22 25.30
C GLN A 167 -14.09 -5.51 26.14
N THR A 168 -13.55 -6.58 25.57
CA THR A 168 -13.43 -7.87 26.24
C THR A 168 -12.06 -8.14 26.86
N ALA A 169 -11.04 -7.38 26.50
CA ALA A 169 -9.69 -7.57 27.00
C ALA A 169 -9.50 -6.97 28.41
N ALA A 170 -8.97 -7.75 29.33
CA ALA A 170 -8.76 -7.34 30.72
C ALA A 170 -7.90 -6.05 30.84
N GLU A 171 -6.90 -5.86 29.97
CA GLU A 171 -6.03 -4.68 29.96
C GLU A 171 -6.48 -3.62 28.91
N GLY A 172 -7.65 -3.78 28.30
CA GLY A 172 -8.13 -2.88 27.26
C GLY A 172 -7.28 -2.88 25.99
N GLN A 173 -6.40 -3.87 25.79
CA GLN A 173 -5.60 -4.09 24.59
C GLN A 173 -5.88 -5.48 24.04
N PRO A 174 -6.06 -5.65 22.70
CA PRO A 174 -6.18 -6.96 22.10
C PRO A 174 -4.93 -7.82 22.35
N GLU A 175 -5.15 -9.11 22.62
CA GLU A 175 -4.06 -10.08 22.68
C GLU A 175 -3.36 -10.16 21.30
N PRO A 176 -2.02 -10.17 21.23
CA PRO A 176 -1.29 -10.05 19.96
C PRO A 176 -1.60 -11.15 18.95
N LEU A 177 -1.76 -12.41 19.38
CA LEU A 177 -2.08 -13.52 18.48
C LEU A 177 -3.51 -13.41 17.96
N ALA A 178 -4.46 -13.07 18.82
CA ALA A 178 -5.84 -12.83 18.45
C ALA A 178 -5.95 -11.68 17.44
N TRP A 179 -5.13 -10.62 17.62
CA TRP A 179 -5.09 -9.51 16.68
C TRP A 179 -4.52 -9.92 15.32
N LEU A 180 -3.43 -10.68 15.28
CA LEU A 180 -2.89 -11.23 14.03
C LEU A 180 -3.90 -12.12 13.31
N TRP A 181 -4.64 -12.91 14.06
CA TRP A 181 -5.75 -13.71 13.53
C TRP A 181 -6.83 -12.82 12.89
N GLN A 182 -7.24 -11.73 13.57
CA GLN A 182 -8.21 -10.78 13.00
C GLN A 182 -7.73 -10.11 11.71
N ILE A 183 -6.43 -9.78 11.60
CA ILE A 183 -5.87 -9.27 10.36
C ILE A 183 -5.97 -10.33 9.24
N SER A 184 -5.73 -11.59 9.55
CA SER A 184 -5.88 -12.69 8.59
C SER A 184 -7.33 -12.90 8.15
N GLN A 185 -8.28 -12.79 9.08
CA GLN A 185 -9.71 -12.84 8.72
C GLN A 185 -10.12 -11.64 7.88
N ALA A 186 -9.66 -10.43 8.24
CA ALA A 186 -9.90 -9.22 7.45
C ALA A 186 -9.37 -9.36 6.02
N HIS A 187 -8.20 -9.98 5.83
CA HIS A 187 -7.67 -10.31 4.51
C HIS A 187 -8.62 -11.21 3.73
N LYS A 188 -9.03 -12.32 4.33
CA LYS A 188 -9.96 -13.28 3.71
C LYS A 188 -11.28 -12.61 3.30
N GLU A 189 -11.88 -11.88 4.23
CA GLU A 189 -13.19 -11.23 4.03
C GLU A 189 -13.13 -10.05 3.05
N CYS A 190 -12.05 -9.28 3.04
CA CYS A 190 -11.98 -8.05 2.27
C CYS A 190 -11.27 -8.18 0.92
N PHE A 191 -10.43 -9.20 0.72
CA PHE A 191 -9.60 -9.30 -0.49
C PHE A 191 -9.70 -10.62 -1.23
N ALA A 192 -9.57 -11.77 -0.54
CA ALA A 192 -9.32 -13.05 -1.21
C ALA A 192 -10.45 -13.51 -2.12
N CYS A 193 -11.71 -13.26 -1.73
CA CYS A 193 -12.89 -13.76 -2.44
C CYS A 193 -13.58 -12.68 -3.29
N HIS A 194 -12.96 -11.50 -3.49
CA HIS A 194 -13.60 -10.41 -4.21
C HIS A 194 -13.20 -10.39 -5.69
N ASN A 195 -14.18 -10.11 -6.54
CA ASN A 195 -13.93 -9.76 -7.94
C ASN A 195 -13.59 -8.26 -8.04
N TRP A 196 -12.33 -7.97 -8.33
CA TRP A 196 -11.82 -6.61 -8.43
C TRP A 196 -11.86 -6.03 -9.85
N SER A 197 -12.34 -6.76 -10.86
CA SER A 197 -12.37 -6.30 -12.25
C SER A 197 -13.08 -4.95 -12.41
N GLY A 198 -14.20 -4.76 -11.71
CA GLY A 198 -14.92 -3.48 -11.68
C GLY A 198 -14.10 -2.33 -11.10
N ALA A 199 -13.30 -2.58 -10.05
CA ALA A 199 -12.44 -1.56 -9.47
C ALA A 199 -11.38 -1.09 -10.45
N PHE A 200 -10.76 -2.00 -11.20
CA PHE A 200 -9.80 -1.66 -12.25
C PHE A 200 -10.45 -0.88 -13.39
N LYS A 201 -11.65 -1.27 -13.85
CA LYS A 201 -12.41 -0.49 -14.85
C LYS A 201 -12.69 0.92 -14.35
N SER A 202 -13.12 1.06 -13.10
CA SER A 202 -13.50 2.35 -12.52
C SER A 202 -12.35 3.33 -12.32
N VAL A 203 -11.10 2.87 -12.29
CA VAL A 203 -9.90 3.74 -12.27
C VAL A 203 -9.29 3.95 -13.67
N GLY A 204 -9.99 3.56 -14.74
CA GLY A 204 -9.57 3.82 -16.11
C GLY A 204 -8.47 2.92 -16.65
N THR A 205 -8.25 1.74 -16.06
CA THR A 205 -7.28 0.76 -16.60
C THR A 205 -7.88 -0.14 -17.70
N SER A 206 -9.17 0.03 -18.01
CA SER A 206 -9.84 -0.60 -19.13
C SER A 206 -9.94 0.37 -20.31
N ARG A 207 -10.08 -0.16 -21.52
CA ARG A 207 -10.41 0.66 -22.71
C ARG A 207 -11.80 1.29 -22.62
N ASP A 208 -12.70 0.64 -21.88
CA ASP A 208 -14.05 1.17 -21.62
C ASP A 208 -13.99 2.16 -20.45
N VAL A 209 -14.19 3.43 -20.76
CA VAL A 209 -14.22 4.56 -19.81
C VAL A 209 -15.62 4.89 -19.30
N SER A 210 -16.66 4.15 -19.72
CA SER A 210 -18.04 4.37 -19.29
C SER A 210 -18.27 4.08 -17.79
N HIS A 211 -17.37 3.37 -17.15
CA HIS A 211 -17.46 2.92 -15.76
C HIS A 211 -16.51 3.65 -14.80
N LEU A 212 -16.02 4.83 -15.17
CA LEU A 212 -15.16 5.61 -14.27
C LEU A 212 -15.92 6.02 -13.01
N HIS A 213 -15.25 5.94 -11.84
CA HIS A 213 -15.85 6.45 -10.62
C HIS A 213 -16.00 7.98 -10.68
N SER A 214 -16.98 8.50 -9.96
CA SER A 214 -17.42 9.90 -10.07
C SER A 214 -16.33 10.95 -9.92
N ALA A 215 -15.38 10.74 -8.98
CA ALA A 215 -14.28 11.68 -8.75
C ALA A 215 -13.31 11.72 -9.94
N LEU A 216 -13.00 10.56 -10.56
CA LEU A 216 -12.15 10.52 -11.75
C LEU A 216 -12.86 11.07 -12.97
N ALA A 217 -14.13 10.73 -13.16
CA ALA A 217 -14.95 11.29 -14.24
C ALA A 217 -15.04 12.82 -14.15
N SER A 218 -15.26 13.34 -12.95
CA SER A 218 -15.27 14.80 -12.71
C SER A 218 -13.91 15.44 -12.98
N PHE A 219 -12.81 14.80 -12.55
CA PHE A 219 -11.47 15.29 -12.84
C PHE A 219 -11.18 15.34 -14.35
N MET A 220 -11.62 14.34 -15.10
CA MET A 220 -11.42 14.29 -16.56
C MET A 220 -12.33 15.27 -17.31
N ALA A 221 -13.54 15.52 -16.80
CA ALA A 221 -14.47 16.50 -17.40
C ALA A 221 -13.99 17.94 -17.25
N HIS A 222 -13.15 18.21 -16.26
CA HIS A 222 -12.55 19.54 -16.02
C HIS A 222 -11.02 19.42 -16.13
N PRO A 223 -10.47 19.22 -17.34
CA PRO A 223 -9.05 19.10 -17.50
C PRO A 223 -8.39 20.37 -16.99
N VAL A 224 -7.65 20.23 -15.90
CA VAL A 224 -6.76 21.30 -15.46
C VAL A 224 -5.76 21.49 -16.58
N SER A 225 -5.77 22.68 -17.21
CA SER A 225 -4.69 23.10 -18.09
C SER A 225 -3.41 23.06 -17.27
N PHE A 226 -2.66 21.98 -17.38
CA PHE A 226 -1.34 21.93 -16.79
C PHE A 226 -0.52 23.01 -17.47
N PRO A 227 0.05 23.98 -16.74
CA PRO A 227 1.01 24.89 -17.34
C PRO A 227 2.07 24.05 -18.04
N ALA A 228 2.44 24.45 -19.24
CA ALA A 228 3.50 23.76 -20.00
C ALA A 228 4.62 23.42 -19.01
N VAL A 229 4.99 22.13 -18.94
CA VAL A 229 6.01 21.66 -17.99
C VAL A 229 7.30 22.38 -18.35
N VAL A 230 7.52 23.52 -17.73
CA VAL A 230 8.80 24.21 -17.76
C VAL A 230 9.73 23.29 -16.99
N LYS A 231 10.63 22.61 -17.69
CA LYS A 231 11.65 21.79 -17.02
C LYS A 231 12.38 22.70 -16.05
N PRO A 232 12.36 22.40 -14.74
CA PRO A 232 13.05 23.23 -13.78
C PRO A 232 14.53 23.31 -14.16
N THR A 233 15.11 24.48 -14.08
CA THR A 233 16.54 24.67 -14.30
C THR A 233 17.34 23.87 -13.28
N LYS A 234 18.62 23.58 -13.58
CA LYS A 234 19.49 22.87 -12.64
C LYS A 234 19.58 23.58 -11.28
N GLU A 235 19.54 24.93 -11.32
CA GLU A 235 19.58 25.81 -10.15
C GLU A 235 18.30 25.67 -9.32
N GLU A 236 17.12 25.66 -9.94
CA GLU A 236 15.84 25.47 -9.26
C GLU A 236 15.75 24.09 -8.60
N VAL A 237 16.21 23.03 -9.28
CA VAL A 237 16.30 21.68 -8.70
C VAL A 237 17.25 21.66 -7.51
N GLN A 238 18.36 22.40 -7.55
CA GLN A 238 19.30 22.53 -6.43
C GLN A 238 18.72 23.31 -5.25
N MET A 239 17.92 24.36 -5.51
CA MET A 239 17.25 25.13 -4.46
C MET A 239 16.12 24.34 -3.78
N ILE A 240 15.32 23.59 -4.55
CA ILE A 240 14.21 22.81 -4.01
C ILE A 240 14.69 21.57 -3.25
N TRP A 241 15.89 21.02 -3.56
CA TRP A 241 16.41 19.78 -2.97
C TRP A 241 17.86 19.83 -2.46
N PRO A 242 18.27 20.82 -1.67
CA PRO A 242 19.65 20.88 -1.18
C PRO A 242 20.04 19.72 -0.26
N LYS A 243 19.09 19.08 0.43
CA LYS A 243 19.37 18.03 1.43
C LYS A 243 19.39 16.61 0.88
N ARG A 244 18.93 16.34 -0.35
CA ARG A 244 18.91 14.98 -0.93
C ARG A 244 20.22 14.53 -1.57
N ARG A 245 21.22 15.44 -1.73
CA ARG A 245 22.56 15.08 -2.22
C ARG A 245 23.27 14.01 -1.41
N LYS A 246 22.94 13.85 -0.12
CA LYS A 246 23.56 12.85 0.77
C LYS A 246 22.96 11.43 0.66
N MET A 247 21.86 11.23 -0.07
CA MET A 247 21.18 9.93 -0.17
C MET A 247 21.35 9.19 -1.49
N GLY A 248 22.20 9.67 -2.40
CA GLY A 248 22.61 8.91 -3.59
C GLY A 248 21.52 8.55 -4.60
N TYR A 249 20.37 9.23 -4.60
CA TYR A 249 19.30 8.96 -5.55
C TYR A 249 19.45 9.83 -6.78
N ALA A 250 19.96 9.24 -7.86
CA ALA A 250 20.00 9.87 -9.17
C ALA A 250 18.57 9.95 -9.77
N TYR A 251 17.85 11.02 -9.49
CA TYR A 251 16.58 11.35 -10.16
C TYR A 251 16.77 11.93 -11.59
N ALA A 252 18.01 12.01 -12.06
CA ALA A 252 18.35 12.71 -13.29
C ALA A 252 18.18 11.91 -14.59
N SER A 253 17.67 10.68 -14.55
CA SER A 253 17.57 9.82 -15.74
C SER A 253 16.15 9.36 -16.11
N LEU A 254 15.10 10.01 -15.61
CA LEU A 254 13.70 9.69 -15.92
C LEU A 254 12.92 10.91 -16.45
N LEU A 255 13.60 11.85 -17.14
CA LEU A 255 12.96 12.86 -17.97
C LEU A 255 13.39 12.70 -19.42
#